data_c7f7047c88f7b6eee39af5dab6b53e07
#
_entry.id   c7f7047c88f7b6eee39af5dab6b53e07
#
_cell.length_a   1.000
_cell.length_b   1.000
_cell.length_c   1.000
_cell.angle_alpha   90.00
_cell.angle_beta   90.00
_cell.angle_gamma   90.00
#
_symmetry.space_group_name_H-M   'P 1'
#
loop_
_entity.id
_entity.type
_entity.pdbx_description
1 polymer ?
#
loop_
_entity_poly.entity_id
_entity_poly.type
_entity_poly.pdbx_seq_one_letter_code
_entity_poly.pdbx_strand_id
1 'polypeptide(L)'
;TTFPLNDPENCLYSPDVIDFARSKGYFSGKDEDFSFCDAYAPLDFGALRGCEARVWSFFNRFASGMDKYLDFALGHNPANKMPLWVKPDRKLTQKDVFDMMRDHYEGTPMDMTTDIGAGGSHLPYRWRPMDFEVDGVEYTQERAIATQQTGFWFVAQARKNLPDHIGGVIWFGTDDAATSPLTPIYCGTTDVPESLAEGTADMLTYSDKSMFWVTNRIAQFAYLRYDHIGKEVRTVIDEWENSMIDELKKQDKVLAEMSPKKMTKKATEWSVENAQALWKKWSELDDYLMVKYIDGNVKLQNEDGSFMNNGHHPSQPEYPEQSGYSEKFLRAIAADNPLLRVVK
;
A
#
# COMPACT_ATOMS: atom_id res chain seq x y z
N THR A 1 -6.61 -22.56 15.00
CA THR A 1 -8.03 -22.13 14.88
C THR A 1 -8.91 -23.33 14.87
N THR A 2 -9.82 -23.42 15.79
CA THR A 2 -10.86 -24.45 15.78
C THR A 2 -11.74 -24.26 14.55
N PHE A 3 -11.81 -25.27 13.70
CA PHE A 3 -12.72 -25.28 12.56
C PHE A 3 -14.16 -25.36 13.06
N PRO A 4 -15.10 -24.52 12.59
CA PRO A 4 -16.47 -24.45 13.11
C PRO A 4 -17.31 -25.61 12.57
N LEU A 5 -17.17 -26.80 13.15
CA LEU A 5 -17.83 -28.03 12.70
C LEU A 5 -19.37 -27.98 12.78
N ASN A 6 -19.95 -27.16 13.65
CA ASN A 6 -21.36 -27.17 13.96
C ASN A 6 -22.00 -25.78 13.94
N ASP A 7 -21.58 -24.92 13.02
CA ASP A 7 -22.15 -23.57 12.85
C ASP A 7 -22.62 -23.32 11.40
N PRO A 8 -23.63 -24.07 10.93
CA PRO A 8 -24.11 -23.95 9.55
C PRO A 8 -24.82 -22.62 9.25
N GLU A 9 -25.19 -21.86 10.28
CA GLU A 9 -25.81 -20.53 10.10
C GLU A 9 -24.76 -19.46 9.73
N ASN A 10 -23.54 -19.60 10.23
CA ASN A 10 -22.47 -18.63 10.02
C ASN A 10 -21.33 -19.13 9.14
N CYS A 11 -21.25 -20.43 8.90
CA CYS A 11 -20.13 -21.05 8.20
C CYS A 11 -20.59 -22.02 7.12
N LEU A 12 -20.07 -21.84 5.91
CA LEU A 12 -20.27 -22.75 4.77
C LEU A 12 -18.92 -23.29 4.31
N TYR A 13 -18.79 -24.62 4.23
CA TYR A 13 -17.61 -25.31 3.74
C TYR A 13 -17.98 -26.63 3.05
N SER A 14 -17.06 -27.17 2.27
CA SER A 14 -17.26 -28.46 1.60
C SER A 14 -17.49 -29.58 2.63
N PRO A 15 -18.54 -30.42 2.48
CA PRO A 15 -18.86 -31.50 3.43
C PRO A 15 -17.72 -32.50 3.64
N ASP A 16 -16.85 -32.68 2.64
CA ASP A 16 -15.75 -33.62 2.63
C ASP A 16 -14.40 -33.01 3.00
N VAL A 17 -14.35 -31.75 3.43
CA VAL A 17 -13.08 -31.02 3.66
C VAL A 17 -12.14 -31.76 4.63
N ILE A 18 -12.65 -32.39 5.68
CA ILE A 18 -11.83 -33.14 6.65
C ILE A 18 -11.48 -34.49 6.12
N ASP A 19 -12.46 -35.23 5.55
CA ASP A 19 -12.23 -36.56 5.01
C ASP A 19 -11.28 -36.56 3.81
N PHE A 20 -11.35 -35.53 2.98
CA PHE A 20 -10.38 -35.33 1.90
C PHE A 20 -8.98 -35.12 2.47
N ALA A 21 -8.80 -34.29 3.50
CA ALA A 21 -7.51 -34.08 4.14
C ALA A 21 -6.94 -35.38 4.71
N ARG A 22 -7.78 -36.19 5.35
CA ARG A 22 -7.38 -37.54 5.82
C ARG A 22 -6.98 -38.49 4.69
N SER A 23 -7.77 -38.51 3.60
CA SER A 23 -7.49 -39.37 2.44
C SER A 23 -6.16 -39.02 1.76
N LYS A 24 -5.70 -37.78 1.88
CA LYS A 24 -4.42 -37.30 1.35
C LYS A 24 -3.27 -37.33 2.36
N GLY A 25 -3.55 -37.72 3.59
CA GLY A 25 -2.54 -37.74 4.66
C GLY A 25 -2.15 -36.37 5.20
N TYR A 26 -2.94 -35.33 4.90
CA TYR A 26 -2.69 -33.96 5.37
C TYR A 26 -3.12 -33.75 6.82
N PHE A 27 -4.01 -34.61 7.32
CA PHE A 27 -4.53 -34.56 8.68
C PHE A 27 -4.78 -35.95 9.23
N SER A 28 -4.42 -36.18 10.50
CA SER A 28 -4.72 -37.39 11.24
C SER A 28 -5.10 -37.00 12.67
N GLY A 29 -6.37 -37.02 12.98
CA GLY A 29 -6.86 -36.61 14.29
C GLY A 29 -8.37 -36.64 14.36
N LYS A 30 -8.93 -36.17 15.47
CA LYS A 30 -10.37 -35.98 15.60
C LYS A 30 -10.81 -34.71 14.85
N ASP A 31 -12.06 -34.66 14.38
CA ASP A 31 -12.60 -33.56 13.64
C ASP A 31 -12.52 -32.24 14.41
N GLU A 32 -12.69 -32.28 15.73
CA GLU A 32 -12.60 -31.15 16.63
C GLU A 32 -11.20 -30.50 16.70
N ASP A 33 -10.14 -31.25 16.31
CA ASP A 33 -8.76 -30.80 16.28
C ASP A 33 -8.35 -30.29 14.87
N PHE A 34 -9.26 -30.33 13.89
CA PHE A 34 -8.95 -29.98 12.53
C PHE A 34 -8.66 -28.47 12.38
N SER A 35 -7.50 -28.17 11.81
CA SER A 35 -7.10 -26.83 11.38
C SER A 35 -6.96 -26.79 9.87
N PHE A 36 -7.81 -26.03 9.20
CA PHE A 36 -7.77 -25.90 7.74
C PHE A 36 -6.42 -25.41 7.24
N CYS A 37 -5.88 -24.38 7.89
CA CYS A 37 -4.59 -23.82 7.54
C CYS A 37 -3.46 -24.85 7.67
N ASP A 38 -3.38 -25.53 8.82
CA ASP A 38 -2.30 -26.48 9.07
C ASP A 38 -2.38 -27.72 8.15
N ALA A 39 -3.61 -28.10 7.73
CA ALA A 39 -3.81 -29.24 6.84
C ALA A 39 -3.53 -28.92 5.36
N TYR A 40 -4.01 -27.78 4.86
CA TYR A 40 -3.98 -27.45 3.43
C TYR A 40 -2.91 -26.44 3.04
N ALA A 41 -2.41 -25.67 3.99
CA ALA A 41 -1.37 -24.65 3.77
C ALA A 41 -0.47 -24.52 5.02
N PRO A 42 0.30 -25.58 5.36
CA PRO A 42 1.20 -25.54 6.50
C PRO A 42 2.22 -24.41 6.32
N LEU A 43 2.52 -23.72 7.41
CA LEU A 43 3.46 -22.60 7.39
C LEU A 43 4.89 -23.10 7.19
N ASP A 44 5.47 -22.78 6.06
CA ASP A 44 6.90 -22.85 5.79
C ASP A 44 7.57 -21.48 6.01
N PHE A 45 8.87 -21.39 5.79
CA PHE A 45 9.62 -20.14 5.92
C PHE A 45 9.07 -19.05 5.01
N GLY A 46 8.74 -19.39 3.75
CA GLY A 46 8.19 -18.42 2.78
C GLY A 46 6.83 -17.89 3.19
N ALA A 47 5.95 -18.75 3.74
CA ALA A 47 4.65 -18.36 4.27
C ALA A 47 4.79 -17.44 5.49
N LEU A 48 5.72 -17.75 6.40
CA LEU A 48 6.01 -16.91 7.56
C LEU A 48 6.53 -15.55 7.12
N ARG A 49 7.63 -15.51 6.36
CA ARG A 49 8.28 -14.26 5.94
C ARG A 49 7.45 -13.47 4.94
N GLY A 50 6.80 -14.13 4.01
CA GLY A 50 6.02 -13.48 2.94
C GLY A 50 4.56 -13.16 3.30
N CYS A 51 3.98 -13.78 4.33
CA CYS A 51 2.57 -13.57 4.69
C CYS A 51 2.39 -13.19 6.17
N GLU A 52 2.85 -14.01 7.11
CA GLU A 52 2.65 -13.76 8.53
C GLU A 52 3.39 -12.50 9.03
N ALA A 53 4.55 -12.17 8.46
CA ALA A 53 5.25 -10.93 8.74
C ALA A 53 4.39 -9.68 8.48
N ARG A 54 3.56 -9.68 7.43
CA ARG A 54 2.61 -8.60 7.14
C ARG A 54 1.48 -8.52 8.16
N VAL A 55 0.96 -9.68 8.61
CA VAL A 55 -0.03 -9.75 9.69
C VAL A 55 0.57 -9.25 11.00
N TRP A 56 1.82 -9.66 11.30
CA TRP A 56 2.54 -9.18 12.47
C TRP A 56 2.70 -7.66 12.45
N SER A 57 3.14 -7.09 11.33
CA SER A 57 3.31 -5.64 11.21
C SER A 57 2.01 -4.90 11.45
N PHE A 58 0.90 -5.38 10.87
CA PHE A 58 -0.42 -4.82 11.11
C PHE A 58 -0.81 -4.86 12.59
N PHE A 59 -0.68 -6.02 13.23
CA PHE A 59 -1.02 -6.16 14.64
C PHE A 59 -0.12 -5.31 15.53
N ASN A 60 1.19 -5.26 15.25
CA ASN A 60 2.17 -4.49 16.02
C ASN A 60 1.92 -2.98 16.00
N ARG A 61 1.31 -2.46 14.93
CA ARG A 61 0.93 -1.04 14.86
C ARG A 61 -0.21 -0.66 15.80
N PHE A 62 -1.06 -1.60 16.17
CA PHE A 62 -2.34 -1.32 16.85
C PHE A 62 -2.54 -2.06 18.16
N ALA A 63 -1.70 -3.00 18.50
CA ALA A 63 -1.79 -3.79 19.72
C ALA A 63 -0.43 -3.95 20.38
N SER A 64 -0.35 -3.62 21.66
CA SER A 64 0.85 -3.77 22.46
C SER A 64 1.25 -5.24 22.65
N GLY A 65 2.54 -5.50 22.80
CA GLY A 65 3.09 -6.81 23.13
C GLY A 65 3.18 -7.77 21.95
N MET A 66 3.11 -7.26 20.70
CA MET A 66 3.31 -8.04 19.50
C MET A 66 4.78 -8.30 19.18
N ASP A 67 5.68 -7.54 19.76
CA ASP A 67 7.13 -7.71 19.68
C ASP A 67 7.61 -9.12 20.07
N LYS A 68 6.93 -9.78 21.00
CA LYS A 68 7.20 -11.18 21.41
C LYS A 68 6.99 -12.21 20.30
N TYR A 69 6.32 -11.86 19.21
CA TYR A 69 6.08 -12.72 18.04
C TYR A 69 6.95 -12.35 16.84
N LEU A 70 7.93 -11.47 17.03
CA LEU A 70 8.81 -11.06 15.94
C LEU A 70 9.60 -12.24 15.36
N ASP A 71 10.05 -13.17 16.20
CA ASP A 71 10.76 -14.37 15.77
C ASP A 71 9.91 -15.29 14.89
N PHE A 72 8.60 -15.36 15.13
CA PHE A 72 7.64 -16.03 14.27
C PHE A 72 7.52 -15.32 12.92
N ALA A 73 7.32 -14.01 12.92
CA ALA A 73 7.22 -13.20 11.71
C ALA A 73 8.50 -13.27 10.84
N LEU A 74 9.67 -13.34 11.50
CA LEU A 74 10.96 -13.53 10.83
C LEU A 74 11.15 -14.95 10.25
N GLY A 75 10.26 -15.90 10.57
CA GLY A 75 10.39 -17.30 10.15
C GLY A 75 11.38 -18.13 10.97
N HIS A 76 11.91 -17.57 12.07
CA HIS A 76 12.94 -18.19 12.91
C HIS A 76 12.36 -19.15 13.94
N ASN A 77 11.11 -18.93 14.36
CA ASN A 77 10.44 -19.73 15.38
C ASN A 77 8.97 -20.02 15.02
N PRO A 78 8.69 -20.97 14.14
CA PRO A 78 7.33 -21.29 13.71
C PRO A 78 6.42 -21.83 14.83
N ALA A 79 7.00 -22.24 15.98
CA ALA A 79 6.23 -22.71 17.13
C ALA A 79 5.62 -21.55 17.95
N ASN A 80 6.17 -20.32 17.87
CA ASN A 80 5.67 -19.16 18.56
C ASN A 80 4.53 -18.47 17.79
N LYS A 81 3.49 -19.23 17.41
CA LYS A 81 2.38 -18.76 16.57
C LYS A 81 1.70 -17.51 17.14
N MET A 82 1.46 -16.52 16.27
CA MET A 82 0.62 -15.38 16.60
C MET A 82 -0.83 -15.81 16.86
N PRO A 83 -1.58 -15.05 17.69
CA PRO A 83 -3.02 -15.23 17.79
C PRO A 83 -3.70 -14.89 16.46
N LEU A 84 -4.81 -15.56 16.17
CA LEU A 84 -5.59 -15.31 14.95
C LEU A 84 -6.15 -13.88 14.87
N TRP A 85 -6.41 -13.29 16.01
CA TRP A 85 -6.90 -11.91 16.13
C TRP A 85 -6.35 -11.27 17.40
N VAL A 86 -6.26 -9.95 17.39
CA VAL A 86 -5.87 -9.14 18.54
C VAL A 86 -6.89 -8.04 18.77
N LYS A 87 -7.06 -7.66 20.01
CA LYS A 87 -7.84 -6.47 20.35
C LYS A 87 -6.91 -5.26 20.22
N PRO A 88 -7.24 -4.30 19.35
CA PRO A 88 -6.44 -3.09 19.27
C PRO A 88 -6.52 -2.27 20.57
N ASP A 89 -5.46 -1.56 20.91
CA ASP A 89 -5.37 -0.73 22.13
C ASP A 89 -6.28 0.50 22.07
N ARG A 90 -6.71 0.89 20.87
CA ARG A 90 -7.65 1.98 20.63
C ARG A 90 -8.57 1.67 19.46
N LYS A 91 -9.65 2.43 19.32
CA LYS A 91 -10.48 2.36 18.12
C LYS A 91 -9.69 2.85 16.92
N LEU A 92 -9.77 2.11 15.81
CA LEU A 92 -9.14 2.47 14.55
C LEU A 92 -10.03 3.43 13.76
N THR A 93 -9.41 4.38 13.11
CA THR A 93 -10.03 5.27 12.13
C THR A 93 -9.87 4.70 10.71
N GLN A 94 -10.58 5.25 9.75
CA GLN A 94 -10.36 4.93 8.33
C GLN A 94 -8.91 5.21 7.91
N LYS A 95 -8.36 6.34 8.35
CA LYS A 95 -6.98 6.73 8.04
C LYS A 95 -5.95 5.74 8.59
N ASP A 96 -6.17 5.18 9.77
CA ASP A 96 -5.32 4.11 10.31
C ASP A 96 -5.25 2.89 9.38
N VAL A 97 -6.39 2.51 8.79
CA VAL A 97 -6.45 1.39 7.85
C VAL A 97 -5.79 1.74 6.51
N PHE A 98 -5.99 2.96 6.02
CA PHE A 98 -5.32 3.43 4.80
C PHE A 98 -3.79 3.42 4.96
N ASP A 99 -3.30 3.93 6.08
CA ASP A 99 -1.87 4.02 6.37
C ASP A 99 -1.23 2.65 6.58
N MET A 100 -1.98 1.71 7.17
CA MET A 100 -1.55 0.33 7.30
C MET A 100 -1.33 -0.36 5.94
N MET A 101 -2.20 -0.10 4.97
CA MET A 101 -2.04 -0.67 3.63
C MET A 101 -0.81 -0.14 2.89
N ARG A 102 -0.18 0.92 3.41
CA ARG A 102 1.04 1.55 2.89
C ARG A 102 2.31 1.15 3.64
N ASP A 103 2.21 0.17 4.52
CA ASP A 103 3.30 -0.25 5.39
C ASP A 103 4.45 -0.94 4.64
N HIS A 104 5.69 -0.52 4.96
CA HIS A 104 6.94 -1.16 4.52
C HIS A 104 7.79 -1.60 5.72
N TYR A 105 7.14 -1.93 6.82
CA TYR A 105 7.79 -2.31 8.08
C TYR A 105 8.57 -1.17 8.76
N GLU A 106 8.29 0.09 8.43
CA GLU A 106 9.02 1.23 8.97
C GLU A 106 9.05 1.22 10.50
N GLY A 107 10.23 1.47 11.05
CA GLY A 107 10.50 1.47 12.49
C GLY A 107 10.56 0.09 13.14
N THR A 108 10.57 -0.99 12.36
CA THR A 108 10.77 -2.37 12.84
C THR A 108 12.12 -2.93 12.38
N PRO A 109 12.56 -4.08 12.90
CA PRO A 109 13.77 -4.74 12.40
C PRO A 109 13.70 -5.19 10.94
N MET A 110 12.51 -5.20 10.32
CA MET A 110 12.28 -5.52 8.91
C MET A 110 12.20 -4.27 8.01
N ASP A 111 12.51 -3.09 8.54
CA ASP A 111 12.44 -1.82 7.81
C ASP A 111 13.38 -1.81 6.59
N MET A 112 12.78 -1.80 5.40
CA MET A 112 13.51 -1.84 4.14
C MET A 112 14.14 -0.50 3.71
N THR A 113 13.84 0.59 4.42
CA THR A 113 14.35 1.93 4.08
C THR A 113 15.72 2.21 4.67
N THR A 114 16.21 1.37 5.58
CA THR A 114 17.38 1.64 6.43
C THR A 114 18.62 0.82 6.11
N ASP A 115 18.49 -0.28 5.37
CA ASP A 115 19.62 -1.11 4.98
C ASP A 115 20.33 -0.62 3.71
N ILE A 116 21.43 -1.27 3.31
CA ILE A 116 22.16 -0.89 2.10
C ILE A 116 21.37 -1.13 0.83
N GLY A 117 20.44 -2.10 0.83
CA GLY A 117 19.56 -2.41 -0.29
C GLY A 117 18.57 -1.30 -0.63
N ALA A 118 18.31 -0.37 0.31
CA ALA A 118 17.51 0.82 0.09
C ALA A 118 18.20 1.85 -0.83
N GLY A 119 19.50 1.71 -1.05
CA GLY A 119 20.28 2.68 -1.80
C GLY A 119 20.37 4.05 -1.12
N GLY A 120 20.85 5.03 -1.86
CA GLY A 120 21.01 6.40 -1.36
C GLY A 120 19.70 7.19 -1.24
N SER A 121 18.64 6.70 -1.86
CA SER A 121 17.32 7.35 -1.91
C SER A 121 16.29 6.72 -0.96
N HIS A 122 16.71 5.84 -0.05
CA HIS A 122 15.86 5.18 0.94
C HIS A 122 14.66 4.44 0.34
N LEU A 123 14.85 3.74 -0.81
CA LEU A 123 13.80 3.01 -1.50
C LEU A 123 13.25 1.88 -0.62
N PRO A 124 11.93 1.80 -0.35
CA PRO A 124 11.34 0.78 0.53
C PRO A 124 11.03 -0.54 -0.19
N TYR A 125 11.46 -0.70 -1.43
CA TYR A 125 11.17 -1.86 -2.27
C TYR A 125 12.42 -2.63 -2.62
N ARG A 126 12.23 -3.92 -2.95
CA ARG A 126 13.27 -4.77 -3.52
C ARG A 126 12.78 -5.33 -4.85
N TRP A 127 13.68 -5.33 -5.83
CA TRP A 127 13.39 -5.91 -7.14
C TRP A 127 13.51 -7.43 -7.09
N ARG A 128 12.72 -8.12 -7.89
CA ARG A 128 12.81 -9.58 -8.01
C ARG A 128 14.06 -10.00 -8.78
N PRO A 129 14.64 -11.17 -8.49
CA PRO A 129 14.16 -12.18 -7.53
C PRO A 129 14.30 -11.71 -6.07
N MET A 130 13.39 -12.20 -5.21
CA MET A 130 13.44 -11.88 -3.77
C MET A 130 14.51 -12.71 -3.07
N ASP A 131 14.66 -13.97 -3.49
CA ASP A 131 15.61 -14.90 -2.90
C ASP A 131 16.93 -14.85 -3.66
N PHE A 132 18.05 -14.98 -2.94
CA PHE A 132 19.38 -14.99 -3.50
C PHE A 132 20.32 -15.79 -2.61
N GLU A 133 21.44 -16.25 -3.18
CA GLU A 133 22.47 -17.02 -2.48
C GLU A 133 23.81 -16.27 -2.51
N VAL A 134 24.52 -16.27 -1.38
CA VAL A 134 25.89 -15.76 -1.25
C VAL A 134 26.70 -16.76 -0.45
N ASP A 135 27.81 -17.23 -1.01
CA ASP A 135 28.75 -18.17 -0.37
C ASP A 135 28.07 -19.46 0.16
N GLY A 136 27.07 -19.95 -0.57
CA GLY A 136 26.32 -21.16 -0.21
C GLY A 136 25.28 -20.96 0.89
N VAL A 137 24.98 -19.70 1.24
CA VAL A 137 23.93 -19.32 2.21
C VAL A 137 22.79 -18.64 1.48
N GLU A 138 21.57 -19.16 1.69
CA GLU A 138 20.35 -18.60 1.13
C GLU A 138 19.85 -17.42 1.96
N TYR A 139 19.40 -16.39 1.26
CA TYR A 139 18.81 -15.16 1.81
C TYR A 139 17.51 -14.83 1.10
N THR A 140 16.62 -14.12 1.77
CA THR A 140 15.41 -13.55 1.17
C THR A 140 15.22 -12.09 1.55
N GLN A 141 14.74 -11.29 0.59
CA GLN A 141 14.35 -9.90 0.80
C GLN A 141 12.99 -9.82 1.50
N GLU A 142 12.74 -8.70 2.18
CA GLU A 142 11.45 -8.43 2.79
C GLU A 142 10.35 -8.23 1.75
N ARG A 143 9.12 -8.66 2.10
CA ARG A 143 7.92 -8.41 1.31
C ARG A 143 6.85 -7.75 2.18
N ALA A 144 6.81 -6.43 2.15
CA ALA A 144 5.89 -5.62 2.95
C ALA A 144 4.44 -5.69 2.48
N ILE A 145 3.53 -5.03 3.21
CA ILE A 145 2.12 -4.89 2.83
C ILE A 145 2.02 -4.08 1.53
N ALA A 146 2.60 -2.88 1.48
CA ALA A 146 2.72 -2.13 0.24
C ALA A 146 3.84 -2.71 -0.63
N THR A 147 3.57 -2.90 -1.91
CA THR A 147 4.53 -3.42 -2.88
C THR A 147 4.30 -2.79 -4.23
N GLN A 148 5.38 -2.53 -4.94
CA GLN A 148 5.38 -1.92 -6.28
C GLN A 148 4.67 -2.76 -7.36
N GLN A 149 4.36 -4.01 -7.10
CA GLN A 149 3.64 -4.89 -8.03
C GLN A 149 2.12 -4.89 -7.82
N THR A 150 1.61 -4.02 -6.97
CA THR A 150 0.17 -3.88 -6.72
C THR A 150 -0.51 -3.33 -7.97
N GLY A 151 -1.53 -3.99 -8.48
CA GLY A 151 -2.32 -3.47 -9.58
C GLY A 151 -3.44 -2.54 -9.13
N PHE A 152 -4.07 -2.88 -8.02
CA PHE A 152 -5.08 -2.08 -7.33
C PHE A 152 -5.16 -2.48 -5.85
N TRP A 153 -5.74 -1.62 -5.04
CA TRP A 153 -6.00 -1.88 -3.64
C TRP A 153 -7.27 -1.16 -3.19
N PHE A 154 -7.86 -1.62 -2.11
CA PHE A 154 -9.06 -0.99 -1.60
C PHE A 154 -9.25 -1.21 -0.10
N VAL A 155 -10.06 -0.33 0.50
CA VAL A 155 -10.58 -0.49 1.85
C VAL A 155 -12.11 -0.48 1.78
N ALA A 156 -12.74 -1.59 2.17
CA ALA A 156 -14.19 -1.69 2.25
C ALA A 156 -14.70 -1.12 3.56
N GLN A 157 -15.73 -0.29 3.49
CA GLN A 157 -16.37 0.32 4.65
C GLN A 157 -17.86 0.04 4.65
N ALA A 158 -18.33 -0.71 5.66
CA ALA A 158 -19.74 -0.95 5.93
C ALA A 158 -20.24 0.03 7.01
N ARG A 159 -21.39 0.66 6.77
CA ARG A 159 -21.97 1.69 7.63
C ARG A 159 -23.41 1.34 7.99
N LYS A 160 -23.56 0.59 9.08
CA LYS A 160 -24.82 -0.02 9.55
C LYS A 160 -26.00 0.97 9.69
N ASN A 161 -25.71 2.24 9.98
CA ASN A 161 -26.74 3.24 10.29
C ASN A 161 -27.22 4.03 9.07
N LEU A 162 -26.76 3.67 7.87
CA LEU A 162 -27.17 4.30 6.61
C LEU A 162 -28.06 3.36 5.79
N PRO A 163 -28.91 3.92 4.89
CA PRO A 163 -29.68 3.11 3.95
C PRO A 163 -28.78 2.17 3.13
N ASP A 164 -29.28 0.98 2.77
CA ASP A 164 -28.52 -0.05 2.05
C ASP A 164 -27.86 0.46 0.75
N HIS A 165 -28.55 1.35 0.02
CA HIS A 165 -28.02 1.94 -1.23
C HIS A 165 -26.76 2.77 -1.06
N ILE A 166 -26.47 3.25 0.14
CA ILE A 166 -25.28 4.04 0.49
C ILE A 166 -24.54 3.49 1.71
N GLY A 167 -25.00 2.36 2.27
CA GLY A 167 -24.40 1.74 3.45
C GLY A 167 -23.01 1.17 3.23
N GLY A 168 -22.65 0.81 2.00
CA GLY A 168 -21.34 0.33 1.60
C GLY A 168 -20.58 1.36 0.79
N VAL A 169 -19.27 1.50 1.07
CA VAL A 169 -18.31 2.27 0.27
C VAL A 169 -17.06 1.43 0.08
N ILE A 170 -16.52 1.45 -1.12
CA ILE A 170 -15.18 0.99 -1.43
C ILE A 170 -14.30 2.23 -1.62
N TRP A 171 -13.30 2.37 -0.78
CA TRP A 171 -12.20 3.30 -0.99
C TRP A 171 -11.22 2.61 -1.93
N PHE A 172 -11.13 3.08 -3.16
CA PHE A 172 -10.43 2.40 -4.25
C PHE A 172 -9.24 3.19 -4.74
N GLY A 173 -8.11 2.50 -4.93
CA GLY A 173 -6.88 3.03 -5.50
C GLY A 173 -6.28 2.06 -6.50
N THR A 174 -5.56 2.60 -7.47
CA THR A 174 -4.82 1.84 -8.49
C THR A 174 -3.33 1.89 -8.22
N ASP A 175 -2.61 0.85 -8.64
CA ASP A 175 -1.16 0.74 -8.50
C ASP A 175 -0.67 0.67 -7.05
N ASP A 176 0.58 1.00 -6.80
CA ASP A 176 1.25 0.95 -5.51
C ASP A 176 0.57 1.79 -4.43
N ALA A 177 0.18 1.16 -3.34
CA ALA A 177 -0.52 1.83 -2.24
C ALA A 177 0.24 3.01 -1.62
N ALA A 178 1.58 2.97 -1.63
CA ALA A 178 2.39 4.03 -1.02
C ALA A 178 2.37 5.34 -1.81
N THR A 179 2.12 5.27 -3.11
CA THR A 179 2.13 6.42 -4.03
C THR A 179 0.79 6.68 -4.69
N SER A 180 -0.25 5.90 -4.37
CA SER A 180 -1.59 6.06 -4.90
C SER A 180 -2.60 6.47 -3.82
N PRO A 181 -3.55 7.37 -4.14
CA PRO A 181 -4.63 7.78 -3.25
C PRO A 181 -5.83 6.86 -3.34
N LEU A 182 -6.64 6.87 -2.31
CA LEU A 182 -7.96 6.26 -2.31
C LEU A 182 -9.06 7.27 -2.64
N THR A 183 -10.00 6.87 -3.48
CA THR A 183 -11.24 7.62 -3.71
C THR A 183 -12.45 6.80 -3.27
N PRO A 184 -13.45 7.41 -2.59
CA PRO A 184 -14.62 6.69 -2.14
C PRO A 184 -15.62 6.47 -3.27
N ILE A 185 -16.03 5.22 -3.44
CA ILE A 185 -17.05 4.79 -4.42
C ILE A 185 -18.17 4.09 -3.66
N TYR A 186 -19.40 4.56 -3.79
CA TYR A 186 -20.54 3.88 -3.21
C TYR A 186 -20.76 2.52 -3.88
N CYS A 187 -21.01 1.47 -3.09
CA CYS A 187 -21.23 0.12 -3.63
C CYS A 187 -22.46 0.02 -4.56
N GLY A 188 -23.40 0.95 -4.44
CA GLY A 188 -24.56 1.05 -5.33
C GLY A 188 -24.32 1.83 -6.63
N THR A 189 -23.10 2.24 -6.92
CA THR A 189 -22.71 2.96 -8.15
C THR A 189 -22.96 2.10 -9.38
N THR A 190 -23.58 2.68 -10.41
CA THR A 190 -23.99 1.98 -11.65
C THR A 190 -23.21 2.45 -12.88
N ASP A 191 -22.21 3.31 -12.69
CA ASP A 191 -21.35 3.84 -13.75
C ASP A 191 -19.92 4.03 -13.20
N VAL A 192 -18.94 4.10 -14.10
CA VAL A 192 -17.53 4.33 -13.76
C VAL A 192 -16.95 5.45 -14.62
N PRO A 193 -15.99 6.26 -14.12
CA PRO A 193 -15.33 7.27 -14.94
C PRO A 193 -14.42 6.63 -15.99
N GLU A 194 -14.17 7.34 -17.10
CA GLU A 194 -13.28 6.87 -18.18
C GLU A 194 -11.92 6.41 -17.65
N SER A 195 -11.38 7.11 -16.66
CA SER A 195 -10.06 6.81 -16.10
C SER A 195 -9.94 5.44 -15.38
N LEU A 196 -11.07 4.86 -14.95
CA LEU A 196 -11.16 3.54 -14.33
C LEU A 196 -11.90 2.51 -15.20
N ALA A 197 -12.37 2.91 -16.38
CA ALA A 197 -13.15 2.04 -17.25
C ALA A 197 -12.27 1.01 -17.97
N GLU A 198 -12.81 -0.20 -18.14
CA GLU A 198 -12.22 -1.22 -19.00
C GLU A 198 -12.09 -0.69 -20.45
N GLY A 199 -10.97 -0.98 -21.09
CA GLY A 199 -10.67 -0.54 -22.46
C GLY A 199 -9.99 0.83 -22.57
N THR A 200 -9.85 1.60 -21.48
CA THR A 200 -9.07 2.86 -21.50
C THR A 200 -7.57 2.60 -21.68
N ALA A 201 -7.07 1.52 -21.11
CA ALA A 201 -5.71 1.02 -21.25
C ALA A 201 -5.62 -0.46 -20.82
N ASP A 202 -4.49 -1.10 -21.05
CA ASP A 202 -4.15 -2.42 -20.53
C ASP A 202 -2.66 -2.45 -20.15
N MET A 203 -2.16 -3.60 -19.70
CA MET A 203 -0.76 -3.76 -19.25
C MET A 203 0.27 -3.67 -20.39
N LEU A 204 -0.15 -3.70 -21.64
CA LEU A 204 0.68 -3.60 -22.83
C LEU A 204 0.50 -2.29 -23.60
N THR A 205 -0.52 -1.51 -23.21
CA THR A 205 -0.92 -0.28 -23.91
C THR A 205 -1.04 0.88 -22.94
N TYR A 206 -0.07 1.78 -22.98
CA TYR A 206 -0.08 3.01 -22.20
C TYR A 206 -1.19 3.97 -22.64
N SER A 207 -1.84 4.61 -21.67
CA SER A 207 -2.74 5.74 -21.90
C SER A 207 -2.68 6.71 -20.71
N ASP A 208 -2.49 8.00 -20.99
CA ASP A 208 -2.57 9.07 -20.01
C ASP A 208 -3.97 9.30 -19.43
N LYS A 209 -5.01 8.74 -20.08
CA LYS A 209 -6.38 8.75 -19.58
C LYS A 209 -6.64 7.72 -18.49
N SER A 210 -5.77 6.71 -18.34
CA SER A 210 -5.92 5.65 -17.36
C SER A 210 -5.36 6.08 -16.01
N MET A 211 -6.16 5.98 -14.95
CA MET A 211 -5.71 6.26 -13.58
C MET A 211 -4.55 5.35 -13.18
N PHE A 212 -4.55 4.07 -13.61
CA PHE A 212 -3.44 3.16 -13.36
C PHE A 212 -2.11 3.71 -13.91
N TRP A 213 -2.08 4.14 -15.17
CA TRP A 213 -0.84 4.60 -15.77
C TRP A 213 -0.34 5.94 -15.21
N VAL A 214 -1.25 6.83 -14.84
CA VAL A 214 -0.90 8.10 -14.17
C VAL A 214 -0.30 7.83 -12.78
N THR A 215 -0.91 6.95 -11.97
CA THR A 215 -0.36 6.56 -10.67
C THR A 215 0.96 5.80 -10.82
N ASN A 216 1.08 4.89 -11.78
CA ASN A 216 2.29 4.13 -12.04
C ASN A 216 3.47 5.03 -12.45
N ARG A 217 3.24 6.06 -13.27
CA ARG A 217 4.28 7.04 -13.61
C ARG A 217 4.81 7.77 -12.38
N ILE A 218 3.91 8.24 -11.51
CA ILE A 218 4.30 8.88 -10.24
C ILE A 218 5.08 7.90 -9.36
N ALA A 219 4.64 6.65 -9.24
CA ALA A 219 5.34 5.61 -8.50
C ALA A 219 6.76 5.38 -9.04
N GLN A 220 6.90 5.13 -10.35
CA GLN A 220 8.20 4.92 -11.00
C GLN A 220 9.13 6.11 -10.80
N PHE A 221 8.59 7.33 -10.89
CA PHE A 221 9.38 8.53 -10.67
C PHE A 221 9.77 8.69 -9.19
N ALA A 222 8.88 8.40 -8.27
CA ALA A 222 9.16 8.43 -6.84
C ALA A 222 10.27 7.44 -6.44
N TYR A 223 10.37 6.29 -7.09
CA TYR A 223 11.41 5.29 -6.81
C TYR A 223 12.83 5.81 -7.08
N LEU A 224 13.01 6.81 -7.92
CA LEU A 224 14.30 7.43 -8.19
C LEU A 224 14.82 8.25 -6.99
N ARG A 225 13.93 8.90 -6.27
CA ARG A 225 14.22 9.77 -5.13
C ARG A 225 13.11 9.66 -4.07
N TYR A 226 12.93 8.46 -3.53
CA TYR A 226 11.84 8.18 -2.59
C TYR A 226 11.91 9.01 -1.31
N ASP A 227 13.12 9.34 -0.86
CA ASP A 227 13.40 10.22 0.28
C ASP A 227 12.80 11.63 0.14
N HIS A 228 12.62 12.12 -1.07
CA HIS A 228 12.01 13.42 -1.39
C HIS A 228 10.61 13.28 -2.00
N ILE A 229 10.52 12.61 -3.15
CA ILE A 229 9.29 12.52 -3.93
C ILE A 229 8.21 11.74 -3.18
N GLY A 230 8.57 10.65 -2.51
CA GLY A 230 7.62 9.86 -1.72
C GLY A 230 6.94 10.67 -0.62
N LYS A 231 7.66 11.57 0.05
CA LYS A 231 7.11 12.46 1.09
C LYS A 231 6.15 13.49 0.51
N GLU A 232 6.49 14.06 -0.64
CA GLU A 232 5.64 15.05 -1.30
C GLU A 232 4.35 14.43 -1.82
N VAL A 233 4.46 13.29 -2.50
CA VAL A 233 3.29 12.51 -2.94
C VAL A 233 2.41 12.14 -1.74
N ARG A 234 3.02 11.73 -0.63
CA ARG A 234 2.28 11.41 0.60
C ARG A 234 1.51 12.61 1.15
N THR A 235 2.06 13.80 1.13
CA THR A 235 1.36 15.01 1.55
C THR A 235 0.09 15.23 0.71
N VAL A 236 0.20 15.10 -0.61
CA VAL A 236 -0.95 15.26 -1.52
C VAL A 236 -2.00 14.15 -1.32
N ILE A 237 -1.56 12.90 -1.04
CA ILE A 237 -2.45 11.79 -0.68
C ILE A 237 -3.24 12.14 0.59
N ASP A 238 -2.55 12.59 1.64
CA ASP A 238 -3.18 12.88 2.93
C ASP A 238 -4.21 14.03 2.83
N GLU A 239 -3.88 15.08 2.09
CA GLU A 239 -4.81 16.17 1.81
C GLU A 239 -6.07 15.68 1.07
N TRP A 240 -5.90 14.89 0.02
CA TRP A 240 -7.01 14.33 -0.75
C TRP A 240 -7.89 13.42 0.10
N GLU A 241 -7.32 12.44 0.76
CA GLU A 241 -8.06 11.44 1.54
C GLU A 241 -8.79 12.06 2.72
N ASN A 242 -8.16 12.99 3.45
CA ASN A 242 -8.81 13.71 4.54
C ASN A 242 -10.00 14.54 4.02
N SER A 243 -9.84 15.22 2.90
CA SER A 243 -10.93 15.95 2.24
C SER A 243 -12.08 14.99 1.87
N MET A 244 -11.78 13.85 1.26
CA MET A 244 -12.80 12.88 0.85
C MET A 244 -13.51 12.21 2.03
N ILE A 245 -12.82 11.97 3.14
CA ILE A 245 -13.46 11.48 4.37
C ILE A 245 -14.53 12.46 4.87
N ASP A 246 -14.26 13.75 4.81
CA ASP A 246 -15.21 14.76 5.26
C ASP A 246 -16.33 15.03 4.23
N GLU A 247 -16.01 15.03 2.95
CA GLU A 247 -17.02 15.16 1.88
C GLU A 247 -17.98 13.96 1.84
N LEU A 248 -17.48 12.74 2.04
CA LEU A 248 -18.33 11.54 2.13
C LEU A 248 -19.38 11.68 3.26
N LYS A 249 -18.97 12.18 4.45
CA LYS A 249 -19.90 12.40 5.58
C LYS A 249 -20.98 13.44 5.25
N LYS A 250 -20.65 14.49 4.49
CA LYS A 250 -21.59 15.50 4.03
C LYS A 250 -22.56 14.90 3.00
N GLN A 251 -22.02 14.17 2.04
CA GLN A 251 -22.80 13.52 0.98
C GLN A 251 -23.76 12.47 1.55
N ASP A 252 -23.32 11.66 2.51
CA ASP A 252 -24.19 10.70 3.21
C ASP A 252 -25.45 11.35 3.78
N LYS A 253 -25.32 12.52 4.41
CA LYS A 253 -26.48 13.25 4.99
C LYS A 253 -27.46 13.69 3.90
N VAL A 254 -26.93 14.18 2.78
CA VAL A 254 -27.77 14.63 1.64
C VAL A 254 -28.48 13.45 1.00
N LEU A 255 -27.75 12.34 0.79
CA LEU A 255 -28.32 11.15 0.15
C LEU A 255 -29.34 10.44 1.02
N ALA A 256 -29.14 10.36 2.33
CA ALA A 256 -30.04 9.66 3.24
C ALA A 256 -31.48 10.21 3.24
N GLU A 257 -31.68 11.47 2.80
CA GLU A 257 -32.99 12.12 2.70
C GLU A 257 -33.72 11.85 1.37
N MET A 258 -33.06 11.11 0.45
CA MET A 258 -33.58 10.88 -0.90
C MET A 258 -34.33 9.55 -1.00
N SER A 259 -35.22 9.45 -1.99
CA SER A 259 -35.80 8.14 -2.37
C SER A 259 -34.71 7.22 -2.97
N PRO A 260 -34.81 5.87 -2.85
CA PRO A 260 -33.78 4.92 -3.28
C PRO A 260 -33.27 5.17 -4.69
N LYS A 261 -34.15 5.38 -5.65
CA LYS A 261 -33.76 5.63 -7.06
C LYS A 261 -32.96 6.92 -7.24
N LYS A 262 -33.33 7.99 -6.55
CA LYS A 262 -32.60 9.26 -6.58
C LYS A 262 -31.26 9.13 -5.86
N MET A 263 -31.24 8.42 -4.74
CA MET A 263 -30.05 8.12 -3.93
C MET A 263 -29.01 7.40 -4.79
N THR A 264 -29.33 6.29 -5.44
CA THR A 264 -28.43 5.54 -6.32
C THR A 264 -27.88 6.43 -7.45
N LYS A 265 -28.76 7.19 -8.11
CA LYS A 265 -28.32 8.10 -9.19
C LYS A 265 -27.31 9.13 -8.68
N LYS A 266 -27.63 9.80 -7.57
CA LYS A 266 -26.76 10.85 -7.01
C LYS A 266 -25.46 10.30 -6.39
N ALA A 267 -25.50 9.12 -5.78
CA ALA A 267 -24.31 8.42 -5.31
C ALA A 267 -23.38 8.05 -6.47
N THR A 268 -23.95 7.60 -7.62
CA THR A 268 -23.19 7.32 -8.84
C THR A 268 -22.53 8.58 -9.39
N GLU A 269 -23.30 9.66 -9.60
CA GLU A 269 -22.79 10.94 -10.10
C GLU A 269 -21.62 11.43 -9.22
N TRP A 270 -21.80 11.46 -7.90
CA TRP A 270 -20.79 11.91 -6.96
C TRP A 270 -19.52 11.03 -6.99
N SER A 271 -19.67 9.69 -7.04
CA SER A 271 -18.53 8.77 -7.09
C SER A 271 -17.71 8.95 -8.38
N VAL A 272 -18.39 9.08 -9.52
CA VAL A 272 -17.75 9.28 -10.83
C VAL A 272 -17.04 10.64 -10.90
N GLU A 273 -17.69 11.71 -10.44
CA GLU A 273 -17.12 13.05 -10.42
C GLU A 273 -15.85 13.12 -9.57
N ASN A 274 -15.84 12.52 -8.36
CA ASN A 274 -14.66 12.50 -7.50
C ASN A 274 -13.53 11.66 -8.08
N ALA A 275 -13.82 10.49 -8.65
CA ALA A 275 -12.78 9.68 -9.28
C ALA A 275 -12.15 10.39 -10.49
N GLN A 276 -12.97 11.13 -11.28
CA GLN A 276 -12.46 11.94 -12.39
C GLN A 276 -11.66 13.17 -11.90
N ALA A 277 -12.08 13.80 -10.81
CA ALA A 277 -11.33 14.89 -10.19
C ALA A 277 -9.98 14.41 -9.64
N LEU A 278 -9.94 13.22 -9.07
CA LEU A 278 -8.70 12.59 -8.63
C LEU A 278 -7.74 12.35 -9.80
N TRP A 279 -8.23 11.75 -10.89
CA TRP A 279 -7.40 11.54 -12.09
C TRP A 279 -6.77 12.85 -12.59
N LYS A 280 -7.55 13.92 -12.65
CA LYS A 280 -7.04 15.25 -13.04
C LYS A 280 -5.97 15.75 -12.08
N LYS A 281 -6.24 15.69 -10.76
CA LYS A 281 -5.27 16.13 -9.73
C LYS A 281 -3.97 15.34 -9.82
N TRP A 282 -4.06 14.03 -10.09
CA TRP A 282 -2.88 13.17 -10.20
C TRP A 282 -2.10 13.43 -11.48
N SER A 283 -2.75 13.73 -12.59
CA SER A 283 -2.08 14.14 -13.83
C SER A 283 -1.33 15.47 -13.65
N GLU A 284 -1.93 16.44 -12.96
CA GLU A 284 -1.27 17.71 -12.63
C GLU A 284 -0.08 17.51 -11.67
N LEU A 285 -0.18 16.57 -10.72
CA LEU A 285 0.91 16.22 -9.82
C LEU A 285 2.07 15.57 -10.57
N ASP A 286 1.80 14.66 -11.52
CA ASP A 286 2.82 14.03 -12.36
C ASP A 286 3.65 15.07 -13.13
N ASP A 287 2.98 16.02 -13.78
CA ASP A 287 3.64 17.11 -14.50
C ASP A 287 4.49 17.98 -13.55
N TYR A 288 3.96 18.30 -12.38
CA TYR A 288 4.66 19.08 -11.36
C TYR A 288 5.92 18.38 -10.84
N LEU A 289 5.81 17.09 -10.50
CA LEU A 289 6.94 16.30 -9.99
C LEU A 289 8.04 16.16 -11.05
N MET A 290 7.66 15.95 -12.31
CA MET A 290 8.59 15.90 -13.43
C MET A 290 9.39 17.20 -13.53
N VAL A 291 8.77 18.35 -13.41
CA VAL A 291 9.46 19.65 -13.44
C VAL A 291 10.36 19.85 -12.22
N LYS A 292 9.86 19.54 -11.02
CA LYS A 292 10.58 19.82 -9.77
C LYS A 292 11.82 18.95 -9.60
N TYR A 293 11.74 17.68 -9.96
CA TYR A 293 12.75 16.65 -9.65
C TYR A 293 13.50 16.12 -10.86
N ILE A 294 13.46 16.83 -11.98
CA ILE A 294 14.20 16.41 -13.17
C ILE A 294 15.68 16.13 -12.84
N ASP A 295 16.22 15.05 -13.39
CA ASP A 295 17.60 14.61 -13.20
C ASP A 295 18.01 14.35 -11.74
N GLY A 296 17.03 14.10 -10.85
CA GLY A 296 17.26 13.84 -9.43
C GLY A 296 17.64 15.08 -8.61
N ASN A 297 17.60 16.27 -9.19
CA ASN A 297 17.79 17.55 -8.50
C ASN A 297 16.46 18.02 -7.90
N VAL A 298 16.53 18.89 -6.89
CA VAL A 298 15.36 19.50 -6.26
C VAL A 298 15.34 20.99 -6.61
N LYS A 299 14.43 21.41 -7.51
CA LYS A 299 14.26 22.83 -7.81
C LYS A 299 13.70 23.57 -6.61
N LEU A 300 14.31 24.70 -6.29
CA LEU A 300 13.89 25.58 -5.20
C LEU A 300 12.57 26.28 -5.54
N GLN A 301 11.77 26.55 -4.52
CA GLN A 301 10.48 27.22 -4.63
C GLN A 301 10.39 28.44 -3.70
N ASN A 302 9.65 29.44 -4.12
CA ASN A 302 9.22 30.57 -3.29
C ASN A 302 8.13 30.09 -2.29
N GLU A 303 7.79 30.95 -1.33
CA GLU A 303 6.73 30.67 -0.34
C GLU A 303 5.35 30.43 -0.97
N ASP A 304 5.09 30.99 -2.16
CA ASP A 304 3.85 30.81 -2.92
C ASP A 304 3.83 29.51 -3.76
N GLY A 305 4.89 28.69 -3.71
CA GLY A 305 5.03 27.45 -4.47
C GLY A 305 5.54 27.61 -5.91
N SER A 306 5.74 28.83 -6.39
CA SER A 306 6.36 29.07 -7.71
C SER A 306 7.84 28.69 -7.71
N PHE A 307 8.35 28.18 -8.83
CA PHE A 307 9.78 27.85 -8.92
C PHE A 307 10.66 29.13 -8.94
N MET A 308 11.71 29.10 -8.16
CA MET A 308 12.71 30.18 -8.15
C MET A 308 13.51 30.18 -9.45
N ASN A 309 13.70 31.35 -10.03
CA ASN A 309 14.59 31.52 -11.18
C ASN A 309 15.95 32.13 -10.74
N ASN A 310 16.95 32.01 -11.59
CA ASN A 310 18.33 32.44 -11.31
C ASN A 310 18.57 33.95 -11.29
N GLY A 311 17.52 34.76 -11.37
CA GLY A 311 17.60 36.23 -11.41
C GLY A 311 18.12 36.85 -12.71
N HIS A 312 18.58 36.01 -13.66
CA HIS A 312 19.12 36.43 -14.95
C HIS A 312 18.19 36.15 -16.12
N HIS A 313 17.44 35.06 -16.04
CA HIS A 313 16.48 34.69 -17.08
C HIS A 313 15.23 34.03 -16.47
N PRO A 314 14.00 34.44 -16.84
CA PRO A 314 12.77 34.01 -16.20
C PRO A 314 12.46 32.52 -16.41
N SER A 315 13.04 31.86 -17.42
CA SER A 315 12.85 30.45 -17.72
C SER A 315 13.98 29.53 -17.21
N GLN A 316 14.99 30.11 -16.53
CA GLN A 316 16.08 29.33 -15.97
C GLN A 316 15.92 29.25 -14.45
N PRO A 317 15.87 28.04 -13.87
CA PRO A 317 15.73 27.87 -12.44
C PRO A 317 16.95 28.39 -11.68
N GLU A 318 16.76 28.74 -10.42
CA GLU A 318 17.84 28.88 -9.46
C GLU A 318 18.63 27.55 -9.37
N TYR A 319 19.88 27.63 -8.91
CA TYR A 319 20.70 26.44 -8.76
C TYR A 319 20.00 25.42 -7.84
N PRO A 320 19.74 24.18 -8.29
CA PRO A 320 18.94 23.24 -7.57
C PRO A 320 19.65 22.73 -6.32
N GLU A 321 18.87 22.31 -5.32
CA GLU A 321 19.39 21.61 -4.16
C GLU A 321 19.92 20.23 -4.57
N GLN A 322 21.12 19.89 -4.08
CA GLN A 322 21.77 18.59 -4.27
C GLN A 322 21.91 17.92 -2.90
N SER A 323 20.87 17.22 -2.47
CA SER A 323 20.81 16.60 -1.15
C SER A 323 21.76 15.39 -0.96
N GLY A 324 22.34 14.86 -2.05
CA GLY A 324 23.32 13.76 -2.00
C GLY A 324 22.73 12.44 -1.49
N TYR A 325 23.59 11.65 -0.85
CA TYR A 325 23.22 10.34 -0.29
C TYR A 325 23.43 10.30 1.23
N SER A 326 22.80 9.34 1.89
CA SER A 326 23.01 9.11 3.32
C SER A 326 24.45 8.73 3.64
N GLU A 327 24.95 9.08 4.84
CA GLU A 327 26.32 8.77 5.27
C GLU A 327 26.60 7.26 5.21
N LYS A 328 25.64 6.42 5.60
CA LYS A 328 25.75 4.96 5.53
C LYS A 328 26.04 4.49 4.10
N PHE A 329 25.33 5.04 3.12
CA PHE A 329 25.50 4.68 1.71
C PHE A 329 26.84 5.20 1.16
N LEU A 330 27.23 6.44 1.51
CA LEU A 330 28.55 6.99 1.13
C LEU A 330 29.71 6.17 1.69
N ARG A 331 29.61 5.67 2.93
CA ARG A 331 30.62 4.76 3.52
C ARG A 331 30.70 3.43 2.75
N ALA A 332 29.56 2.88 2.32
CA ALA A 332 29.53 1.66 1.51
C ALA A 332 30.18 1.87 0.14
N ILE A 333 29.88 2.98 -0.54
CA ILE A 333 30.51 3.36 -1.81
C ILE A 333 32.03 3.48 -1.64
N ALA A 334 32.48 4.19 -0.60
CA ALA A 334 33.92 4.40 -0.36
C ALA A 334 34.66 3.09 -0.04
N ALA A 335 33.98 2.12 0.60
CA ALA A 335 34.55 0.81 0.90
C ALA A 335 34.62 -0.07 -0.36
N ASP A 336 33.60 0.00 -1.23
CA ASP A 336 33.52 -0.78 -2.46
C ASP A 336 34.50 -0.28 -3.54
N ASN A 337 34.67 1.04 -3.65
CA ASN A 337 35.53 1.65 -4.65
C ASN A 337 36.54 2.66 -4.06
N PRO A 338 37.71 2.18 -3.59
CA PRO A 338 38.75 3.03 -3.02
C PRO A 338 39.40 4.03 -4.03
N LEU A 339 39.17 3.83 -5.34
CA LEU A 339 39.67 4.74 -6.38
C LEU A 339 38.98 6.11 -6.34
N LEU A 340 37.82 6.23 -5.69
CA LEU A 340 37.12 7.50 -5.52
C LEU A 340 37.80 8.44 -4.52
N ARG A 341 38.85 7.98 -3.81
CA ARG A 341 39.53 8.80 -2.83
C ARG A 341 40.28 9.95 -3.51
N VAL A 342 39.99 11.17 -3.09
CA VAL A 342 40.69 12.36 -3.52
C VAL A 342 42.13 12.34 -2.94
N VAL A 343 43.12 12.44 -3.81
CA VAL A 343 44.52 12.61 -3.43
C VAL A 343 44.79 14.11 -3.36
N LYS A 344 45.22 14.59 -2.19
CA LYS A 344 45.60 15.98 -1.97
C LYS A 344 47.10 16.16 -2.13
#